data_d9b00f87dc6a61cf57168f7149d15e7b
#
_entry.id   d9b00f87dc6a61cf57168f7149d15e7b
#
_cell.length_a   1.000
_cell.length_b   1.000
_cell.length_c   1.000
_cell.angle_alpha   90.00
_cell.angle_beta   90.00
_cell.angle_gamma   90.00
#
_symmetry.space_group_name_H-M   'P 1'
#
loop_
_entity.id
_entity.type
_entity.pdbx_description
1 polymer ?
#
loop_
_entity_poly.entity_id
_entity_poly.type
_entity_poly.pdbx_seq_one_letter_code
_entity_poly.pdbx_strand_id
1 'polypeptide(L)'
;MPQPGSAQTGARPVLEARGLSKFYGSVLAVRDIRFCLQPGQVLGYLGPNGSGKSTTVKMLTGLLEPSDGQVIYDGQDIRKNLIAYRKRLGYVPEEANLYPYLTGQEYLDMVATLRAMPSPRKNKTIRSLLQLFSLWPHRHVTMGSYSKGMRQRILLIAALMDNPDVLILDEPLSGLDVTSVLVIKNLIQTLSAHGKSVFYCSHILEVVEKVCSHLIILRKGQVIAQGATTEVREQLGKSSLEGVFLHLVEERDVVQMAHDIVSVLAAV
;
A
#
# COMPACT_ATOMS: atom_id res chain seq x y z
N MET A 1 -15.45 24.48 -15.09
CA MET A 1 -14.69 23.69 -14.11
C MET A 1 -13.31 23.45 -14.70
N PRO A 2 -12.19 23.86 -14.09
CA PRO A 2 -10.86 23.65 -14.64
C PRO A 2 -10.47 22.17 -14.51
N GLN A 3 -9.97 21.61 -15.59
CA GLN A 3 -9.39 20.28 -15.62
C GLN A 3 -8.12 20.24 -14.74
N PRO A 4 -7.84 19.17 -13.98
CA PRO A 4 -6.64 19.09 -13.17
C PRO A 4 -5.41 19.05 -14.07
N GLY A 5 -4.47 19.97 -13.78
CA GLY A 5 -3.26 20.19 -14.53
C GLY A 5 -2.38 18.96 -14.63
N SER A 6 -2.06 18.59 -15.83
CA SER A 6 -1.07 17.59 -16.22
C SER A 6 0.35 18.16 -16.08
N ALA A 7 1.02 17.89 -14.97
CA ALA A 7 2.48 17.94 -14.96
C ALA A 7 3.00 16.68 -15.67
N GLN A 8 3.25 16.78 -16.94
CA GLN A 8 3.75 15.73 -17.80
C GLN A 8 5.28 15.65 -17.68
N THR A 9 5.78 14.69 -16.94
CA THR A 9 6.98 13.98 -17.36
C THR A 9 6.54 13.00 -18.46
N GLY A 10 7.12 13.06 -19.65
CA GLY A 10 6.66 12.31 -20.83
C GLY A 10 6.82 10.78 -20.80
N ALA A 11 6.92 10.17 -19.63
CA ALA A 11 6.97 8.73 -19.43
C ALA A 11 5.54 8.19 -19.26
N ARG A 12 5.25 7.05 -19.91
CA ARG A 12 3.97 6.35 -19.78
C ARG A 12 3.78 5.86 -18.34
N PRO A 13 2.60 6.08 -17.70
CA PRO A 13 2.30 5.55 -16.40
C PRO A 13 2.41 4.02 -16.37
N VAL A 14 2.96 3.47 -15.28
CA VAL A 14 3.07 2.03 -15.10
C VAL A 14 1.77 1.40 -14.61
N LEU A 15 1.01 2.13 -13.77
CA LEU A 15 -0.29 1.71 -13.26
C LEU A 15 -1.25 2.92 -13.26
N GLU A 16 -2.48 2.71 -13.74
CA GLU A 16 -3.51 3.75 -13.77
C GLU A 16 -4.83 3.21 -13.20
N ALA A 17 -5.49 4.05 -12.42
CA ALA A 17 -6.88 3.89 -12.05
C ALA A 17 -7.73 4.85 -12.90
N ARG A 18 -8.63 4.30 -13.72
CA ARG A 18 -9.49 5.08 -14.64
C ARG A 18 -10.94 4.98 -14.21
N GLY A 19 -11.37 5.88 -13.32
CA GLY A 19 -12.75 6.01 -12.90
C GLY A 19 -13.26 4.84 -12.05
N LEU A 20 -12.40 4.27 -11.19
CA LEU A 20 -12.75 3.11 -10.40
C LEU A 20 -13.87 3.44 -9.43
N SER A 21 -14.96 2.68 -9.50
CA SER A 21 -16.07 2.74 -8.55
C SER A 21 -16.40 1.33 -8.07
N LYS A 22 -16.83 1.21 -6.79
CA LYS A 22 -17.26 -0.07 -6.23
C LYS A 22 -18.48 0.10 -5.35
N PHE A 23 -19.50 -0.69 -5.67
CA PHE A 23 -20.70 -0.87 -4.87
C PHE A 23 -20.70 -2.24 -4.20
N TYR A 24 -21.10 -2.30 -2.94
CA TYR A 24 -21.46 -3.51 -2.21
C TYR A 24 -22.96 -3.45 -1.93
N GLY A 25 -23.76 -4.11 -2.75
CA GLY A 25 -25.22 -3.91 -2.77
C GLY A 25 -25.55 -2.46 -3.08
N SER A 26 -26.25 -1.78 -2.18
CA SER A 26 -26.60 -0.35 -2.28
C SER A 26 -25.52 0.59 -1.72
N VAL A 27 -24.49 0.06 -1.06
CA VAL A 27 -23.46 0.87 -0.41
C VAL A 27 -22.34 1.18 -1.40
N LEU A 28 -22.12 2.46 -1.64
CA LEU A 28 -21.01 2.95 -2.44
C LEU A 28 -19.74 3.02 -1.57
N ALA A 29 -18.79 2.16 -1.83
CA ALA A 29 -17.51 2.10 -1.09
C ALA A 29 -16.47 3.07 -1.64
N VAL A 30 -16.37 3.20 -2.98
CA VAL A 30 -15.51 4.19 -3.66
C VAL A 30 -16.18 4.66 -4.95
N ARG A 31 -15.93 5.93 -5.31
CA ARG A 31 -16.53 6.59 -6.47
C ARG A 31 -15.47 7.28 -7.31
N ASP A 32 -15.41 6.95 -8.59
CA ASP A 32 -14.63 7.64 -9.64
C ASP A 32 -13.17 7.92 -9.26
N ILE A 33 -12.49 6.92 -8.71
CA ILE A 33 -11.08 7.05 -8.34
C ILE A 33 -10.24 7.10 -9.62
N ARG A 34 -9.45 8.18 -9.76
CA ARG A 34 -8.58 8.43 -10.92
C ARG A 34 -7.19 8.83 -10.46
N PHE A 35 -6.18 8.10 -10.91
CA PHE A 35 -4.77 8.46 -10.71
C PHE A 35 -3.87 7.72 -11.68
N CYS A 36 -2.63 8.21 -11.79
CA CYS A 36 -1.54 7.57 -12.50
C CYS A 36 -0.35 7.37 -11.56
N LEU A 37 0.22 6.17 -11.55
CA LEU A 37 1.48 5.87 -10.88
C LEU A 37 2.59 5.82 -11.93
N GLN A 38 3.57 6.70 -11.79
CA GLN A 38 4.69 6.82 -12.73
C GLN A 38 5.82 5.81 -12.41
N PRO A 39 6.67 5.45 -13.37
CA PRO A 39 7.87 4.67 -13.10
C PRO A 39 8.75 5.34 -12.03
N GLY A 40 9.19 4.57 -11.03
CA GLY A 40 10.01 5.09 -9.94
C GLY A 40 9.30 6.01 -8.94
N GLN A 41 7.98 6.15 -9.02
CA GLN A 41 7.20 6.97 -8.10
C GLN A 41 6.80 6.20 -6.85
N VAL A 42 6.81 6.89 -5.70
CA VAL A 42 6.12 6.44 -4.48
C VAL A 42 4.87 7.28 -4.30
N LEU A 43 3.70 6.65 -4.48
CA LEU A 43 2.39 7.28 -4.36
C LEU A 43 1.75 6.89 -3.04
N GLY A 44 1.57 7.85 -2.14
CA GLY A 44 0.86 7.68 -0.88
C GLY A 44 -0.66 7.73 -1.08
N TYR A 45 -1.37 6.77 -0.47
CA TYR A 45 -2.82 6.67 -0.54
C TYR A 45 -3.39 6.68 0.87
N LEU A 46 -3.93 7.81 1.27
CA LEU A 46 -4.27 8.16 2.63
C LEU A 46 -5.77 8.27 2.84
N GLY A 47 -6.21 8.05 4.05
CA GLY A 47 -7.60 8.26 4.46
C GLY A 47 -7.90 7.55 5.77
N PRO A 48 -8.97 7.93 6.48
CA PRO A 48 -9.39 7.27 7.70
C PRO A 48 -9.87 5.83 7.43
N ASN A 49 -10.11 5.09 8.49
CA ASN A 49 -10.74 3.78 8.38
C ASN A 49 -12.14 3.92 7.73
N GLY A 50 -12.46 3.00 6.83
CA GLY A 50 -13.72 3.05 6.07
C GLY A 50 -13.73 4.05 4.89
N SER A 51 -12.64 4.77 4.60
CA SER A 51 -12.59 5.69 3.44
C SER A 51 -12.53 5.01 2.07
N GLY A 52 -12.36 3.68 1.99
CA GLY A 52 -12.30 2.94 0.74
C GLY A 52 -10.90 2.49 0.31
N LYS A 53 -9.86 2.69 1.14
CA LYS A 53 -8.47 2.31 0.81
C LYS A 53 -8.32 0.84 0.42
N SER A 54 -8.69 -0.08 1.31
CA SER A 54 -8.56 -1.52 1.06
C SER A 54 -9.43 -2.00 -0.11
N THR A 55 -10.59 -1.35 -0.37
CA THR A 55 -11.40 -1.60 -1.57
C THR A 55 -10.63 -1.23 -2.84
N THR A 56 -10.00 -0.06 -2.86
CA THR A 56 -9.17 0.38 -3.99
C THR A 56 -7.98 -0.55 -4.19
N VAL A 57 -7.24 -0.89 -3.12
CA VAL A 57 -6.13 -1.84 -3.17
C VAL A 57 -6.55 -3.20 -3.75
N LYS A 58 -7.69 -3.75 -3.32
CA LYS A 58 -8.22 -5.01 -3.86
C LYS A 58 -8.56 -4.92 -5.36
N MET A 59 -9.05 -3.77 -5.83
CA MET A 59 -9.27 -3.54 -7.27
C MET A 59 -7.94 -3.44 -8.03
N LEU A 60 -6.98 -2.69 -7.52
CA LEU A 60 -5.65 -2.54 -8.13
C LEU A 60 -4.91 -3.88 -8.22
N THR A 61 -5.05 -4.76 -7.23
CA THR A 61 -4.43 -6.11 -7.25
C THR A 61 -5.20 -7.13 -8.08
N GLY A 62 -6.37 -6.76 -8.60
CA GLY A 62 -7.28 -7.65 -9.31
C GLY A 62 -7.91 -8.72 -8.42
N LEU A 63 -7.91 -8.53 -7.10
CA LEU A 63 -8.62 -9.38 -6.13
C LEU A 63 -10.11 -9.08 -6.08
N LEU A 64 -10.49 -7.88 -6.52
CA LEU A 64 -11.86 -7.39 -6.58
C LEU A 64 -12.10 -6.73 -7.93
N GLU A 65 -13.17 -7.11 -8.62
CA GLU A 65 -13.57 -6.44 -9.85
C GLU A 65 -14.28 -5.11 -9.51
N PRO A 66 -13.90 -3.98 -10.14
CA PRO A 66 -14.62 -2.73 -10.00
C PRO A 66 -16.04 -2.86 -10.54
N SER A 67 -16.99 -2.13 -9.96
CA SER A 67 -18.36 -2.02 -10.50
C SER A 67 -18.41 -1.11 -11.74
N ASP A 68 -17.48 -0.14 -11.81
CA ASP A 68 -17.26 0.74 -12.95
C ASP A 68 -15.79 1.16 -13.01
N GLY A 69 -15.33 1.52 -14.22
CA GLY A 69 -13.95 1.87 -14.48
C GLY A 69 -13.03 0.69 -14.73
N GLN A 70 -11.74 0.95 -14.80
CA GLN A 70 -10.74 -0.06 -15.12
C GLN A 70 -9.37 0.26 -14.52
N VAL A 71 -8.60 -0.80 -14.25
CA VAL A 71 -7.20 -0.71 -13.86
C VAL A 71 -6.35 -0.99 -15.10
N ILE A 72 -5.43 -0.08 -15.41
CA ILE A 72 -4.53 -0.19 -16.55
C ILE A 72 -3.11 -0.42 -16.05
N TYR A 73 -2.46 -1.45 -16.52
CA TYR A 73 -1.04 -1.71 -16.30
C TYR A 73 -0.32 -1.69 -17.65
N ASP A 74 0.73 -0.90 -17.74
CA ASP A 74 1.48 -0.68 -18.99
C ASP A 74 0.58 -0.44 -20.22
N GLY A 75 -0.51 0.37 -20.01
CA GLY A 75 -1.50 0.76 -20.99
C GLY A 75 -2.48 -0.33 -21.42
N GLN A 76 -2.51 -1.45 -20.74
CA GLN A 76 -3.49 -2.52 -20.98
C GLN A 76 -4.36 -2.74 -19.74
N ASP A 77 -5.65 -2.97 -19.97
CA ASP A 77 -6.55 -3.38 -18.89
C ASP A 77 -6.07 -4.70 -18.28
N ILE A 78 -5.90 -4.73 -16.96
CA ILE A 78 -5.38 -5.92 -16.25
C ILE A 78 -6.26 -7.15 -16.45
N ARG A 79 -7.56 -6.97 -16.73
CA ARG A 79 -8.52 -8.07 -17.00
C ARG A 79 -8.17 -8.87 -18.25
N LYS A 80 -7.47 -8.25 -19.21
CA LYS A 80 -7.06 -8.96 -20.45
C LYS A 80 -6.03 -10.05 -20.18
N ASN A 81 -5.14 -9.85 -19.19
CA ASN A 81 -4.15 -10.85 -18.79
C ASN A 81 -3.74 -10.68 -17.32
N LEU A 82 -4.67 -11.04 -16.42
CA LEU A 82 -4.49 -10.88 -14.97
C LEU A 82 -3.30 -11.69 -14.43
N ILE A 83 -3.00 -12.85 -15.03
CA ILE A 83 -1.86 -13.68 -14.61
C ILE A 83 -0.54 -12.98 -14.92
N ALA A 84 -0.38 -12.44 -16.13
CA ALA A 84 0.82 -11.69 -16.50
C ALA A 84 1.01 -10.44 -15.64
N TYR A 85 -0.08 -9.71 -15.37
CA TYR A 85 -0.06 -8.55 -14.47
C TYR A 85 0.41 -8.94 -13.08
N ARG A 86 -0.19 -9.97 -12.46
CA ARG A 86 0.16 -10.41 -11.10
C ARG A 86 1.61 -10.90 -10.96
N LYS A 87 2.24 -11.36 -12.04
CA LYS A 87 3.68 -11.67 -12.05
C LYS A 87 4.56 -10.43 -11.91
N ARG A 88 4.06 -9.27 -12.36
CA ARG A 88 4.77 -7.99 -12.27
C ARG A 88 4.43 -7.19 -11.01
N LEU A 89 3.46 -7.68 -10.24
CA LEU A 89 2.98 -7.05 -9.04
C LEU A 89 3.52 -7.75 -7.79
N GLY A 90 4.09 -6.97 -6.86
CA GLY A 90 4.28 -7.36 -5.46
C GLY A 90 3.16 -6.77 -4.61
N TYR A 91 2.56 -7.57 -3.75
CA TYR A 91 1.51 -7.11 -2.85
C TYR A 91 1.75 -7.56 -1.42
N VAL A 92 1.71 -6.61 -0.51
CA VAL A 92 1.76 -6.84 0.94
C VAL A 92 0.43 -6.35 1.53
N PRO A 93 -0.44 -7.26 1.98
CA PRO A 93 -1.71 -6.89 2.62
C PRO A 93 -1.50 -6.37 4.04
N GLU A 94 -2.48 -5.60 4.55
CA GLU A 94 -2.53 -5.11 5.93
C GLU A 94 -2.49 -6.25 6.95
N GLU A 95 -3.32 -7.29 6.72
CA GLU A 95 -3.34 -8.47 7.58
C GLU A 95 -2.50 -9.59 6.99
N ALA A 96 -1.55 -10.07 7.77
CA ALA A 96 -0.72 -11.22 7.43
C ALA A 96 -1.50 -12.54 7.59
N ASN A 97 -2.53 -12.74 6.74
CA ASN A 97 -3.28 -13.99 6.68
C ASN A 97 -2.43 -15.09 6.02
N LEU A 98 -1.41 -15.55 6.74
CA LEU A 98 -0.51 -16.62 6.34
C LEU A 98 -1.06 -17.97 6.80
N TYR A 99 -0.65 -19.04 6.12
CA TYR A 99 -0.98 -20.41 6.51
C TYR A 99 -0.20 -20.77 7.78
N PRO A 100 -0.83 -20.85 8.97
CA PRO A 100 -0.13 -21.00 10.24
C PRO A 100 0.65 -22.31 10.38
N TYR A 101 0.24 -23.33 9.64
CA TYR A 101 0.85 -24.66 9.66
C TYR A 101 2.07 -24.81 8.75
N LEU A 102 2.27 -23.89 7.80
CA LEU A 102 3.45 -23.86 6.96
C LEU A 102 4.60 -23.17 7.67
N THR A 103 5.81 -23.64 7.40
CA THR A 103 7.04 -22.93 7.75
C THR A 103 7.28 -21.75 6.80
N GLY A 104 8.11 -20.79 7.22
CA GLY A 104 8.46 -19.66 6.34
C GLY A 104 9.10 -20.12 5.03
N GLN A 105 9.93 -21.17 5.07
CA GLN A 105 10.56 -21.75 3.88
C GLN A 105 9.50 -22.35 2.94
N GLU A 106 8.61 -23.21 3.46
CA GLU A 106 7.56 -23.87 2.65
C GLU A 106 6.62 -22.85 2.00
N TYR A 107 6.23 -21.80 2.74
CA TYR A 107 5.41 -20.73 2.19
C TYR A 107 6.09 -20.01 1.02
N LEU A 108 7.35 -19.63 1.18
CA LEU A 108 8.09 -18.95 0.11
C LEU A 108 8.35 -19.87 -1.09
N ASP A 109 8.62 -21.16 -0.84
CA ASP A 109 8.74 -22.17 -1.90
C ASP A 109 7.44 -22.35 -2.69
N MET A 110 6.31 -22.37 -2.00
CA MET A 110 4.97 -22.41 -2.61
C MET A 110 4.72 -21.16 -3.49
N VAL A 111 4.95 -19.96 -2.96
CA VAL A 111 4.78 -18.71 -3.70
C VAL A 111 5.68 -18.67 -4.94
N ALA A 112 6.95 -19.04 -4.80
CA ALA A 112 7.88 -19.09 -5.92
C ALA A 112 7.45 -20.10 -7.01
N THR A 113 6.90 -21.23 -6.60
CA THR A 113 6.38 -22.24 -7.53
C THR A 113 5.15 -21.73 -8.28
N LEU A 114 4.21 -21.08 -7.60
CA LEU A 114 3.04 -20.45 -8.23
C LEU A 114 3.43 -19.33 -9.21
N ARG A 115 4.54 -18.65 -8.96
CA ARG A 115 5.13 -17.65 -9.88
C ARG A 115 5.95 -18.27 -11.01
N ALA A 116 6.10 -19.59 -11.05
CA ALA A 116 6.92 -20.34 -12.00
C ALA A 116 8.39 -19.89 -12.01
N MET A 117 8.96 -19.58 -10.84
CA MET A 117 10.37 -19.21 -10.73
C MET A 117 11.27 -20.42 -10.99
N PRO A 118 12.33 -20.29 -11.83
CA PRO A 118 13.30 -21.38 -12.05
C PRO A 118 13.99 -21.78 -10.75
N SER A 119 14.12 -23.11 -10.50
CA SER A 119 14.63 -23.64 -9.24
C SER A 119 15.98 -23.07 -8.77
N PRO A 120 17.01 -22.87 -9.61
CA PRO A 120 18.28 -22.29 -9.17
C PRO A 120 18.12 -20.85 -8.67
N ARG A 121 17.33 -20.02 -9.39
CA ARG A 121 17.01 -18.63 -9.02
C ARG A 121 16.19 -18.61 -7.74
N LYS A 122 15.14 -19.45 -7.64
CA LYS A 122 14.28 -19.57 -6.48
C LYS A 122 15.08 -19.80 -5.20
N ASN A 123 15.85 -20.86 -5.16
CA ASN A 123 16.61 -21.28 -3.96
C ASN A 123 17.60 -20.20 -3.51
N LYS A 124 18.34 -19.60 -4.45
CA LYS A 124 19.26 -18.50 -4.16
C LYS A 124 18.53 -17.29 -3.59
N THR A 125 17.43 -16.85 -4.23
CA THR A 125 16.68 -15.66 -3.83
C THR A 125 16.04 -15.83 -2.45
N ILE A 126 15.36 -16.96 -2.21
CA ILE A 126 14.71 -17.24 -0.92
C ILE A 126 15.76 -17.24 0.20
N ARG A 127 16.87 -17.96 0.01
CA ARG A 127 17.96 -18.00 1.01
C ARG A 127 18.49 -16.61 1.32
N SER A 128 18.84 -15.83 0.30
CA SER A 128 19.41 -14.49 0.47
C SER A 128 18.43 -13.55 1.17
N LEU A 129 17.15 -13.54 0.77
CA LEU A 129 16.13 -12.68 1.39
C LEU A 129 15.86 -13.09 2.84
N LEU A 130 15.75 -14.39 3.15
CA LEU A 130 15.59 -14.85 4.53
C LEU A 130 16.78 -14.44 5.42
N GLN A 131 17.99 -14.43 4.89
CA GLN A 131 19.17 -13.93 5.61
C GLN A 131 19.10 -12.42 5.84
N LEU A 132 18.83 -11.64 4.79
CA LEU A 132 18.73 -10.17 4.86
C LEU A 132 17.63 -9.71 5.80
N PHE A 133 16.50 -10.41 5.83
CA PHE A 133 15.39 -10.11 6.75
C PHE A 133 15.53 -10.77 8.13
N SER A 134 16.70 -11.38 8.44
CA SER A 134 16.98 -12.03 9.72
C SER A 134 16.02 -13.16 10.09
N LEU A 135 15.45 -13.83 9.09
CA LEU A 135 14.51 -14.95 9.27
C LEU A 135 15.13 -16.32 8.99
N TRP A 136 16.37 -16.37 8.53
CA TRP A 136 17.06 -17.63 8.21
C TRP A 136 17.09 -18.64 9.37
N PRO A 137 17.36 -18.26 10.64
CA PRO A 137 17.33 -19.20 11.77
C PRO A 137 15.95 -19.81 12.00
N HIS A 138 14.87 -19.07 11.65
CA HIS A 138 13.49 -19.45 11.92
C HIS A 138 12.78 -20.08 10.71
N ARG A 139 13.46 -20.28 9.58
CA ARG A 139 12.85 -20.68 8.30
C ARG A 139 12.06 -22.00 8.34
N HIS A 140 12.41 -22.90 9.25
CA HIS A 140 11.74 -24.20 9.45
C HIS A 140 10.77 -24.23 10.63
N VAL A 141 10.55 -23.11 11.29
CA VAL A 141 9.54 -22.95 12.32
C VAL A 141 8.20 -22.57 11.66
N THR A 142 7.10 -23.12 12.14
CA THR A 142 5.76 -22.83 11.62
C THR A 142 5.37 -21.37 11.84
N MET A 143 4.74 -20.76 10.84
CA MET A 143 4.36 -19.33 10.88
C MET A 143 3.29 -19.01 11.93
N GLY A 144 2.59 -20.02 12.45
CA GLY A 144 1.69 -19.87 13.59
C GLY A 144 2.38 -19.32 14.85
N SER A 145 3.66 -19.69 15.05
CA SER A 145 4.49 -19.22 16.18
C SER A 145 5.26 -17.91 15.90
N TYR A 146 5.18 -17.38 14.67
CA TYR A 146 5.88 -16.15 14.30
C TYR A 146 5.25 -14.93 14.98
N SER A 147 6.08 -13.98 15.41
CA SER A 147 5.60 -12.65 15.80
C SER A 147 4.93 -11.94 14.61
N LYS A 148 4.13 -10.90 14.88
CA LYS A 148 3.53 -10.08 13.84
C LYS A 148 4.59 -9.53 12.88
N GLY A 149 5.72 -9.04 13.41
CA GLY A 149 6.84 -8.53 12.60
C GLY A 149 7.52 -9.61 11.75
N MET A 150 7.65 -10.84 12.24
CA MET A 150 8.19 -11.95 11.44
C MET A 150 7.25 -12.30 10.28
N ARG A 151 5.95 -12.36 10.52
CA ARG A 151 4.95 -12.58 9.46
C ARG A 151 4.97 -11.49 8.41
N GLN A 152 5.09 -10.22 8.83
CA GLN A 152 5.19 -9.09 7.91
C GLN A 152 6.44 -9.17 7.02
N ARG A 153 7.58 -9.57 7.60
CA ARG A 153 8.82 -9.78 6.84
C ARG A 153 8.70 -10.91 5.82
N ILE A 154 8.02 -12.02 6.13
CA ILE A 154 7.72 -13.09 5.16
C ILE A 154 6.87 -12.56 3.99
N LEU A 155 5.85 -11.75 4.25
CA LEU A 155 5.03 -11.13 3.19
C LEU A 155 5.87 -10.21 2.29
N LEU A 156 6.75 -9.41 2.87
CA LEU A 156 7.69 -8.56 2.10
C LEU A 156 8.60 -9.39 1.22
N ILE A 157 9.19 -10.48 1.75
CA ILE A 157 10.02 -11.40 0.96
C ILE A 157 9.20 -11.98 -0.20
N ALA A 158 8.00 -12.47 0.06
CA ALA A 158 7.13 -13.05 -0.95
C ALA A 158 6.73 -12.04 -2.05
N ALA A 159 6.51 -10.77 -1.67
CA ALA A 159 6.20 -9.70 -2.61
C ALA A 159 7.40 -9.30 -3.49
N LEU A 160 8.62 -9.33 -2.95
CA LEU A 160 9.84 -8.84 -3.59
C LEU A 160 10.60 -9.90 -4.40
N MET A 161 10.44 -11.19 -4.06
CA MET A 161 11.31 -12.27 -4.55
C MET A 161 11.36 -12.44 -6.07
N ASP A 162 10.30 -12.03 -6.78
CA ASP A 162 10.25 -12.10 -8.24
C ASP A 162 10.53 -10.74 -8.92
N ASN A 163 11.10 -9.78 -8.19
CA ASN A 163 11.50 -8.46 -8.68
C ASN A 163 10.36 -7.71 -9.40
N PRO A 164 9.26 -7.39 -8.71
CA PRO A 164 8.10 -6.75 -9.32
C PRO A 164 8.42 -5.37 -9.89
N ASP A 165 7.61 -4.91 -10.86
CA ASP A 165 7.68 -3.54 -11.39
C ASP A 165 6.86 -2.57 -10.53
N VAL A 166 5.76 -3.07 -9.95
CA VAL A 166 4.87 -2.33 -9.06
C VAL A 166 4.79 -3.06 -7.72
N LEU A 167 4.97 -2.33 -6.64
CA LEU A 167 4.79 -2.83 -5.28
C LEU A 167 3.61 -2.10 -4.62
N ILE A 168 2.60 -2.85 -4.22
CA ILE A 168 1.46 -2.34 -3.44
C ILE A 168 1.64 -2.77 -1.99
N LEU A 169 1.73 -1.78 -1.11
CA LEU A 169 1.94 -1.96 0.33
C LEU A 169 0.71 -1.41 1.07
N ASP A 170 -0.06 -2.29 1.70
CA ASP A 170 -1.22 -1.91 2.50
C ASP A 170 -0.86 -2.00 3.99
N GLU A 171 -0.71 -0.84 4.64
CA GLU A 171 -0.31 -0.68 6.06
C GLU A 171 0.94 -1.51 6.45
N PRO A 172 2.04 -1.48 5.66
CA PRO A 172 3.14 -2.43 5.79
C PRO A 172 3.94 -2.29 7.09
N LEU A 173 3.76 -1.20 7.83
CA LEU A 173 4.51 -0.89 9.06
C LEU A 173 3.73 -1.21 10.34
N SER A 174 2.48 -1.65 10.22
CA SER A 174 1.62 -1.93 11.38
C SER A 174 2.21 -3.02 12.28
N GLY A 175 2.53 -2.64 13.55
CA GLY A 175 3.04 -3.57 14.57
C GLY A 175 4.49 -3.99 14.39
N LEU A 176 5.29 -3.21 13.65
CA LEU A 176 6.73 -3.39 13.55
C LEU A 176 7.48 -2.56 14.60
N ASP A 177 8.66 -3.05 14.99
CA ASP A 177 9.61 -2.30 15.79
C ASP A 177 10.26 -1.16 14.99
N VAL A 178 10.85 -0.18 15.70
CA VAL A 178 11.45 1.03 15.10
C VAL A 178 12.51 0.69 14.05
N THR A 179 13.35 -0.32 14.32
CA THR A 179 14.41 -0.74 13.40
C THR A 179 13.83 -1.30 12.11
N SER A 180 12.81 -2.17 12.21
CA SER A 180 12.10 -2.72 11.06
C SER A 180 11.41 -1.63 10.22
N VAL A 181 10.82 -0.63 10.87
CA VAL A 181 10.24 0.55 10.20
C VAL A 181 11.29 1.29 9.39
N LEU A 182 12.47 1.55 9.95
CA LEU A 182 13.57 2.23 9.24
C LEU A 182 14.07 1.42 8.03
N VAL A 183 14.21 0.11 8.18
CA VAL A 183 14.61 -0.78 7.06
C VAL A 183 13.59 -0.70 5.91
N ILE A 184 12.30 -0.76 6.20
CA ILE A 184 11.26 -0.71 5.16
C ILE A 184 11.20 0.67 4.50
N LYS A 185 11.33 1.77 5.26
CA LYS A 185 11.44 3.12 4.69
C LYS A 185 12.57 3.23 3.68
N ASN A 186 13.78 2.82 4.08
CA ASN A 186 14.95 2.84 3.20
C ASN A 186 14.77 1.91 1.99
N LEU A 187 14.16 0.75 2.18
CA LEU A 187 13.85 -0.18 1.09
C LEU A 187 12.92 0.46 0.05
N ILE A 188 11.84 1.14 0.47
CA ILE A 188 10.92 1.82 -0.43
C ILE A 188 11.65 2.89 -1.25
N GLN A 189 12.47 3.71 -0.59
CA GLN A 189 13.25 4.76 -1.26
C GLN A 189 14.26 4.18 -2.26
N THR A 190 14.95 3.11 -1.86
CA THR A 190 15.90 2.41 -2.72
C THR A 190 15.23 1.78 -3.93
N LEU A 191 14.09 1.12 -3.75
CA LEU A 191 13.30 0.56 -4.86
C LEU A 191 12.86 1.63 -5.85
N SER A 192 12.35 2.76 -5.36
CA SER A 192 11.98 3.94 -6.17
C SER A 192 13.16 4.47 -6.98
N ALA A 193 14.32 4.64 -6.35
CA ALA A 193 15.55 5.08 -7.01
C ALA A 193 16.03 4.10 -8.11
N HIS A 194 15.67 2.80 -8.00
CA HIS A 194 15.91 1.77 -9.01
C HIS A 194 14.77 1.62 -10.03
N GLY A 195 13.87 2.61 -10.12
CA GLY A 195 12.79 2.65 -11.11
C GLY A 195 11.57 1.80 -10.76
N LYS A 196 11.49 1.20 -9.58
CA LYS A 196 10.32 0.46 -9.12
C LYS A 196 9.25 1.43 -8.62
N SER A 197 7.99 1.19 -8.97
CA SER A 197 6.88 2.05 -8.57
C SER A 197 6.20 1.48 -7.33
N VAL A 198 5.91 2.34 -6.36
CA VAL A 198 5.33 1.91 -5.09
C VAL A 198 4.01 2.63 -4.84
N PHE A 199 2.94 1.87 -4.64
CA PHE A 199 1.67 2.35 -4.12
C PHE A 199 1.62 2.05 -2.62
N TYR A 200 1.65 3.09 -1.80
CA TYR A 200 1.81 2.99 -0.36
C TYR A 200 0.55 3.46 0.36
N CYS A 201 -0.22 2.51 0.89
CA CYS A 201 -1.38 2.76 1.74
C CYS A 201 -0.94 2.87 3.19
N SER A 202 -1.25 3.97 3.87
CA SER A 202 -1.02 4.10 5.30
C SER A 202 -1.87 5.20 5.93
N HIS A 203 -2.07 5.09 7.24
CA HIS A 203 -2.59 6.16 8.09
C HIS A 203 -1.48 6.86 8.90
N ILE A 204 -0.21 6.41 8.82
CA ILE A 204 0.94 7.00 9.52
C ILE A 204 1.52 8.12 8.67
N LEU A 205 1.05 9.33 8.88
CA LEU A 205 1.34 10.51 8.06
C LEU A 205 2.82 10.87 8.03
N GLU A 206 3.52 10.77 9.16
CA GLU A 206 4.95 11.06 9.27
C GLU A 206 5.80 10.17 8.34
N VAL A 207 5.41 8.91 8.15
CA VAL A 207 6.11 8.01 7.23
C VAL A 207 5.83 8.40 5.80
N VAL A 208 4.56 8.64 5.48
CA VAL A 208 4.12 9.03 4.14
C VAL A 208 4.83 10.30 3.69
N GLU A 209 4.94 11.32 4.56
CA GLU A 209 5.63 12.57 4.28
C GLU A 209 7.11 12.37 3.90
N LYS A 210 7.76 11.37 4.51
CA LYS A 210 9.17 11.07 4.28
C LYS A 210 9.46 10.20 3.06
N VAL A 211 8.51 9.33 2.66
CA VAL A 211 8.76 8.34 1.59
C VAL A 211 7.97 8.59 0.31
N CYS A 212 6.84 9.31 0.37
CA CYS A 212 5.98 9.52 -0.78
C CYS A 212 6.27 10.85 -1.48
N SER A 213 6.46 10.79 -2.80
CA SER A 213 6.62 11.98 -3.64
C SER A 213 5.27 12.64 -3.97
N HIS A 214 4.21 11.84 -4.05
CA HIS A 214 2.85 12.28 -4.34
C HIS A 214 1.86 11.64 -3.39
N LEU A 215 0.73 12.30 -3.20
CA LEU A 215 -0.33 11.89 -2.29
C LEU A 215 -1.69 11.89 -2.96
N ILE A 216 -2.53 10.97 -2.50
CA ILE A 216 -3.98 10.98 -2.71
C ILE A 216 -4.63 10.83 -1.34
N ILE A 217 -5.53 11.73 -1.01
CA ILE A 217 -6.28 11.70 0.25
C ILE A 217 -7.73 11.35 -0.04
N LEU A 218 -8.20 10.30 0.63
CA LEU A 218 -9.57 9.80 0.52
C LEU A 218 -10.41 10.16 1.73
N ARG A 219 -11.67 10.48 1.46
CA ARG A 219 -12.73 10.59 2.47
C ARG A 219 -14.04 10.07 1.89
N LYS A 220 -14.74 9.20 2.64
CA LYS A 220 -16.05 8.66 2.25
C LYS A 220 -16.11 8.15 0.80
N GLY A 221 -15.06 7.41 0.39
CA GLY A 221 -14.96 6.80 -0.93
C GLY A 221 -14.59 7.73 -2.09
N GLN A 222 -14.22 8.98 -1.82
CA GLN A 222 -13.87 9.96 -2.84
C GLN A 222 -12.46 10.55 -2.59
N VAL A 223 -11.80 10.96 -3.68
CA VAL A 223 -10.56 11.73 -3.60
C VAL A 223 -10.91 13.17 -3.25
N ILE A 224 -10.36 13.68 -2.15
CA ILE A 224 -10.54 15.06 -1.68
C ILE A 224 -9.33 15.94 -1.92
N ALA A 225 -8.14 15.35 -2.06
CA ALA A 225 -6.92 16.04 -2.46
C ALA A 225 -5.98 15.06 -3.16
N GLN A 226 -5.23 15.53 -4.16
CA GLN A 226 -4.15 14.80 -4.79
C GLN A 226 -3.12 15.75 -5.40
N GLY A 227 -1.85 15.37 -5.38
CA GLY A 227 -0.75 16.16 -5.94
C GLY A 227 0.60 15.75 -5.37
N ALA A 228 1.64 16.54 -5.68
CA ALA A 228 2.92 16.39 -5.02
C ALA A 228 2.78 16.63 -3.51
N THR A 229 3.54 15.87 -2.71
CA THR A 229 3.45 15.96 -1.23
C THR A 229 3.65 17.39 -0.73
N THR A 230 4.58 18.12 -1.34
CA THR A 230 4.85 19.53 -1.04
C THR A 230 3.69 20.46 -1.40
N GLU A 231 3.11 20.27 -2.60
CA GLU A 231 1.99 21.08 -3.09
C GLU A 231 0.74 20.91 -2.24
N VAL A 232 0.38 19.66 -1.88
CA VAL A 232 -0.78 19.38 -1.04
C VAL A 232 -0.63 20.03 0.33
N ARG A 233 0.58 20.04 0.89
CA ARG A 233 0.88 20.71 2.16
C ARG A 233 0.76 22.23 2.06
N GLU A 234 1.35 22.84 1.04
CA GLU A 234 1.37 24.30 0.83
C GLU A 234 -0.03 24.85 0.51
N GLN A 235 -0.78 24.20 -0.37
CA GLN A 235 -2.15 24.62 -0.73
C GLN A 235 -3.10 24.74 0.47
N LEU A 236 -2.86 23.95 1.51
CA LEU A 236 -3.67 23.94 2.71
C LEU A 236 -3.09 24.78 3.85
N GLY A 237 -1.97 25.50 3.59
CA GLY A 237 -1.34 26.40 4.55
C GLY A 237 -0.90 25.71 5.85
N LYS A 238 -0.56 24.42 5.77
CA LYS A 238 -0.18 23.62 6.94
C LYS A 238 1.31 23.30 6.93
N SER A 239 1.91 23.29 8.12
CA SER A 239 3.32 22.95 8.31
C SER A 239 3.61 21.45 8.24
N SER A 240 2.57 20.60 8.38
CA SER A 240 2.69 19.15 8.36
C SER A 240 1.48 18.49 7.67
N LEU A 241 1.67 17.25 7.18
CA LEU A 241 0.57 16.43 6.64
C LEU A 241 -0.48 16.09 7.70
N GLU A 242 -0.10 16.01 8.97
CA GLU A 242 -1.04 15.81 10.07
C GLU A 242 -2.07 16.96 10.14
N GLY A 243 -1.60 18.21 10.06
CA GLY A 243 -2.49 19.38 10.00
C GLY A 243 -3.39 19.38 8.77
N VAL A 244 -2.88 18.88 7.62
CA VAL A 244 -3.68 18.68 6.40
C VAL A 244 -4.76 17.63 6.63
N PHE A 245 -4.40 16.50 7.19
CA PHE A 245 -5.28 15.37 7.42
C PHE A 245 -6.41 15.73 8.40
N LEU A 246 -6.08 16.34 9.54
CA LEU A 246 -7.05 16.83 10.52
C LEU A 246 -8.06 17.81 9.86
N HIS A 247 -7.57 18.76 9.08
CA HIS A 247 -8.41 19.74 8.41
C HIS A 247 -9.36 19.12 7.37
N LEU A 248 -8.88 18.13 6.59
CA LEU A 248 -9.65 17.56 5.49
C LEU A 248 -10.51 16.36 5.88
N VAL A 249 -10.15 15.64 6.92
CA VAL A 249 -10.70 14.32 7.21
C VAL A 249 -11.50 14.26 8.50
N GLU A 250 -11.10 14.98 9.54
CA GLU A 250 -11.80 14.94 10.83
C GLU A 250 -12.98 15.87 10.87
N GLU A 251 -14.16 15.31 11.20
CA GLU A 251 -15.43 16.03 11.41
C GLU A 251 -15.66 16.38 12.89
N ARG A 252 -14.84 15.83 13.81
CA ARG A 252 -15.01 16.02 15.26
C ARG A 252 -13.80 16.74 15.83
N ASP A 253 -14.08 17.71 16.68
CA ASP A 253 -13.06 18.32 17.52
C ASP A 253 -12.57 17.27 18.54
N VAL A 254 -11.38 16.73 18.28
CA VAL A 254 -10.74 15.67 19.11
C VAL A 254 -10.52 16.17 20.54
N VAL A 255 -10.25 17.48 20.68
CA VAL A 255 -10.04 18.12 21.99
C VAL A 255 -11.37 18.18 22.76
N GLN A 256 -12.46 18.60 22.09
CA GLN A 256 -13.78 18.63 22.69
C GLN A 256 -14.23 17.22 23.09
N MET A 257 -13.99 16.20 22.24
CA MET A 257 -14.32 14.81 22.57
C MET A 257 -13.56 14.32 23.82
N ALA A 258 -12.29 14.68 23.98
CA ALA A 258 -11.52 14.33 25.18
C ALA A 258 -12.10 14.99 26.44
N HIS A 259 -12.51 16.27 26.34
CA HIS A 259 -13.17 16.98 27.45
C HIS A 259 -14.53 16.35 27.80
N ASP A 260 -15.32 15.95 26.79
CA ASP A 260 -16.62 15.30 27.00
C ASP A 260 -16.44 13.95 27.71
N ILE A 261 -15.42 13.15 27.33
CA ILE A 261 -15.10 11.89 28.01
C ILE A 261 -14.77 12.13 29.49
N VAL A 262 -13.90 13.10 29.79
CA VAL A 262 -13.53 13.42 31.19
C VAL A 262 -14.76 13.89 31.97
N SER A 263 -15.61 14.71 31.36
CA SER A 263 -16.85 15.19 31.99
C SER A 263 -17.82 14.07 32.36
N VAL A 264 -17.97 13.06 31.47
CA VAL A 264 -18.79 11.86 31.74
C VAL A 264 -18.21 11.06 32.90
N LEU A 265 -16.89 10.87 32.94
CA LEU A 265 -16.20 10.11 34.01
C LEU A 265 -16.32 10.84 35.38
N ALA A 266 -16.31 12.17 35.39
CA ALA A 266 -16.43 12.96 36.60
C ALA A 266 -17.89 13.03 37.16
N ALA A 267 -18.88 12.67 36.36
CA ALA A 267 -20.30 12.66 36.74
C ALA A 267 -20.77 11.31 37.34
N VAL A 268 -19.90 10.33 37.40
CA VAL A 268 -20.12 8.99 38.03
C VAL A 268 -19.46 8.96 39.40
#